data_968db20acc85d53cd933bf4ce63a8458
#
_entry.id   968db20acc85d53cd933bf4ce63a8458
#
_cell.length_a   1.000
_cell.length_b   1.000
_cell.length_c   1.000
_cell.angle_alpha   90.00
_cell.angle_beta   90.00
_cell.angle_gamma   90.00
#
_symmetry.space_group_name_H-M   'P 1'
#
loop_
_entity.id
_entity.type
_entity.pdbx_description
1 polymer ?
#
loop_
_entity_poly.entity_id
_entity_poly.type
_entity_poly.pdbx_seq_one_letter_code
_entity_poly.pdbx_strand_id
1 'polypeptide(L)' 'MALDPRLRFGLKLIEIRKTRGWSQERLALESGLARSYLGGVARGQRNIALLNIFKLAEALGVEPSVLLEAPAAGQEPAP' A
#
# COMPACT_ATOMS: atom_id res chain seq x y z
N MET A 1 18.07 4.23 -10.26
CA MET A 1 16.92 3.90 -11.10
C MET A 1 15.64 3.91 -10.28
N ALA A 2 14.58 4.46 -10.83
CA ALA A 2 13.32 4.57 -10.11
C ALA A 2 12.64 3.21 -10.02
N LEU A 3 11.95 2.98 -8.91
CA LEU A 3 11.10 1.78 -8.76
C LEU A 3 9.91 1.85 -9.70
N ASP A 4 9.43 0.70 -10.13
CA ASP A 4 8.13 0.62 -10.78
C ASP A 4 7.09 1.25 -9.85
N PRO A 5 6.23 2.15 -10.35
CA PRO A 5 5.24 2.81 -9.48
C PRO A 5 4.35 1.86 -8.69
N ARG A 6 4.06 0.68 -9.25
CA ARG A 6 3.25 -0.33 -8.54
C ARG A 6 4.00 -0.90 -7.34
N LEU A 7 5.29 -1.15 -7.51
CA LEU A 7 6.12 -1.64 -6.40
C LEU A 7 6.32 -0.54 -5.36
N ARG A 8 6.57 0.69 -5.81
CA ARG A 8 6.72 1.84 -4.92
C ARG A 8 5.47 2.01 -4.05
N PHE A 9 4.29 1.95 -4.67
CA PHE A 9 3.03 2.06 -3.93
C PHE A 9 2.89 0.92 -2.93
N GLY A 10 3.19 -0.31 -3.34
CA GLY A 10 3.08 -1.47 -2.48
C GLY A 10 3.97 -1.35 -1.24
N LEU A 11 5.20 -0.90 -1.42
CA LEU A 11 6.13 -0.71 -0.31
C LEU A 11 5.63 0.36 0.68
N LYS A 12 5.10 1.46 0.15
CA LYS A 12 4.55 2.51 1.00
C LYS A 12 3.32 2.03 1.77
N LEU A 13 2.48 1.26 1.10
CA LEU A 13 1.29 0.68 1.75
C LEU A 13 1.69 -0.23 2.90
N ILE A 14 2.68 -1.09 2.70
CA ILE A 14 3.20 -1.97 3.75
C ILE A 14 3.74 -1.14 4.92
N GLU A 15 4.48 -0.08 4.63
CA GLU A 15 5.03 0.80 5.65
C GLU A 15 3.93 1.41 6.52
N ILE A 16 2.91 2.00 5.91
CA ILE A 16 1.82 2.65 6.63
C ILE A 16 1.02 1.62 7.42
N ARG A 17 0.73 0.46 6.82
CA ARG A 17 0.03 -0.62 7.49
C ARG A 17 0.76 -1.07 8.76
N LYS A 18 2.08 -1.23 8.65
CA LYS A 18 2.90 -1.66 9.80
C LYS A 18 2.96 -0.62 10.91
N THR A 19 3.00 0.68 10.55
CA THR A 19 2.95 1.73 11.57
C THR A 19 1.64 1.68 12.35
N ARG A 20 0.55 1.20 11.73
CA ARG A 20 -0.73 1.02 12.41
C ARG A 20 -0.76 -0.28 13.22
N GLY A 21 0.22 -1.16 13.06
CA GLY A 21 0.20 -2.46 13.71
C GLY A 21 -0.83 -3.40 13.13
N TRP A 22 -1.25 -3.18 11.89
CA TRP A 22 -2.29 -3.98 11.25
C TRP A 22 -1.72 -5.10 10.40
N SER A 23 -2.39 -6.26 10.45
CA SER A 23 -2.13 -7.33 9.49
C SER A 23 -2.75 -6.98 8.15
N GLN A 24 -2.39 -7.72 7.11
CA GLN A 24 -3.01 -7.54 5.80
C GLN A 24 -4.48 -7.91 5.83
N GLU A 25 -4.86 -8.92 6.62
CA GLU A 25 -6.26 -9.26 6.84
C GLU A 25 -7.03 -8.10 7.45
N ARG A 26 -6.43 -7.42 8.42
CA ARG A 26 -7.06 -6.26 9.05
C ARG A 26 -7.27 -5.13 8.04
N LEU A 27 -6.26 -4.88 7.20
CA LEU A 27 -6.39 -3.84 6.19
C LEU A 27 -7.47 -4.19 5.18
N ALA A 28 -7.57 -5.45 4.77
CA ALA A 28 -8.61 -5.90 3.86
C ALA A 28 -9.99 -5.66 4.48
N LEU A 29 -10.16 -6.06 5.73
CA LEU A 29 -11.42 -5.88 6.44
C LEU A 29 -11.81 -4.40 6.52
N GLU A 30 -10.89 -3.55 6.95
CA GLU A 30 -11.17 -2.14 7.16
C GLU A 30 -11.40 -1.37 5.86
N SER A 31 -10.73 -1.77 4.79
CA SER A 31 -10.84 -1.08 3.49
C SER A 31 -11.98 -1.63 2.62
N GLY A 32 -12.46 -2.82 2.93
CA GLY A 32 -13.46 -3.49 2.10
C GLY A 32 -12.89 -4.09 0.82
N LEU A 33 -11.56 -4.19 0.71
CA LEU A 33 -10.91 -4.77 -0.46
C LEU A 33 -10.52 -6.22 -0.20
N ALA A 34 -10.51 -7.04 -1.25
CA ALA A 34 -10.17 -8.45 -1.12
C ALA A 34 -8.70 -8.60 -0.69
N ARG A 35 -8.46 -9.55 0.23
CA ARG A 35 -7.12 -9.80 0.75
C ARG A 35 -6.15 -10.20 -0.36
N SER A 36 -6.59 -11.05 -1.30
CA SER A 36 -5.73 -11.48 -2.41
C SER A 36 -5.35 -10.32 -3.32
N TYR A 37 -6.29 -9.39 -3.54
CA TYR A 37 -6.03 -8.18 -4.32
C TYR A 37 -4.97 -7.33 -3.62
N LEU A 38 -5.14 -7.11 -2.31
CA LEU A 38 -4.17 -6.33 -1.53
C LEU A 38 -2.80 -6.99 -1.51
N GLY A 39 -2.75 -8.32 -1.46
CA GLY A 39 -1.48 -9.03 -1.57
C GLY A 39 -0.76 -8.75 -2.87
N GLY A 40 -1.50 -8.74 -3.98
CA GLY A 40 -0.95 -8.39 -5.28
C GLY A 40 -0.48 -6.93 -5.34
N VAL A 41 -1.26 -6.02 -4.77
CA VAL A 41 -0.88 -4.60 -4.69
C VAL A 41 0.40 -4.43 -3.88
N ALA A 42 0.49 -5.09 -2.73
CA ALA A 42 1.66 -4.98 -1.87
C ALA A 42 2.93 -5.49 -2.54
N ARG A 43 2.81 -6.49 -3.41
CA ARG A 43 3.94 -7.04 -4.14
C ARG A 43 4.24 -6.31 -5.45
N GLY A 44 3.49 -5.24 -5.76
CA GLY A 44 3.70 -4.49 -7.00
C GLY A 44 3.18 -5.19 -8.24
N GLN A 45 2.28 -6.15 -8.08
CA GLN A 45 1.75 -6.96 -9.17
C GLN A 45 0.41 -6.45 -9.72
N ARG A 46 -0.16 -5.45 -9.09
CA ARG A 46 -1.45 -4.88 -9.48
C ARG A 46 -1.33 -3.39 -9.72
N ASN A 47 -1.99 -2.93 -10.77
CA ASN A 47 -2.13 -1.51 -11.04
C ASN A 47 -3.40 -1.04 -10.30
N ILE A 48 -3.21 -0.48 -9.12
CA ILE A 48 -4.33 -0.14 -8.26
C ILE A 48 -5.18 0.99 -8.85
N ALA A 49 -6.48 0.82 -8.79
CA ALA A 49 -7.42 1.83 -9.25
C ALA A 49 -7.47 3.01 -8.29
N LEU A 50 -7.74 4.20 -8.81
CA LEU A 50 -7.80 5.43 -8.03
C LEU A 50 -8.78 5.31 -6.85
N LEU A 51 -9.97 4.76 -7.09
CA LEU A 51 -10.95 4.58 -6.02
C LEU A 51 -10.41 3.73 -4.88
N ASN A 52 -9.62 2.71 -5.21
CA ASN A 52 -9.07 1.82 -4.18
C ASN A 52 -7.97 2.50 -3.39
N ILE A 53 -7.23 3.43 -4.00
CA ILE A 53 -6.27 4.26 -3.26
C ILE A 53 -6.99 5.07 -2.19
N PHE A 54 -8.12 5.67 -2.56
CA PHE A 54 -8.92 6.45 -1.60
C PHE A 54 -9.52 5.58 -0.49
N LYS A 55 -9.98 4.37 -0.83
CA LYS A 55 -10.49 3.43 0.17
C LYS A 55 -9.41 3.04 1.18
N LEU A 56 -8.20 2.79 0.71
CA LEU A 56 -7.09 2.46 1.59
C LEU A 56 -6.71 3.65 2.48
N ALA A 57 -6.65 4.84 1.91
CA ALA A 57 -6.32 6.04 2.65
C ALA A 57 -7.35 6.29 3.77
N GLU A 58 -8.62 6.15 3.45
CA GLU A 58 -9.69 6.31 4.44
C GLU A 58 -9.56 5.29 5.56
N ALA A 59 -9.34 4.02 5.22
CA ALA A 59 -9.18 2.96 6.21
C ALA A 59 -7.99 3.22 7.12
N LEU A 60 -6.89 3.71 6.56
CA LEU A 60 -5.67 3.96 7.31
C LEU A 60 -5.65 5.32 8.01
N GLY A 61 -6.63 6.18 7.72
CA GLY A 61 -6.71 7.50 8.34
C GLY A 61 -5.63 8.46 7.86
N VAL A 62 -5.21 8.34 6.60
CA VAL A 62 -4.21 9.23 6.01
C VAL A 62 -4.76 9.86 4.74
N GLU A 63 -4.16 10.96 4.31
CA GLU A 63 -4.48 11.54 3.01
C GLU A 63 -4.02 10.59 1.90
N PRO A 64 -4.77 10.49 0.79
CA PRO A 64 -4.35 9.64 -0.33
C PRO A 64 -2.94 9.97 -0.84
N SER A 65 -2.55 11.22 -0.79
CA SER A 65 -1.21 11.65 -1.21
C SER A 65 -0.10 10.98 -0.42
N VAL A 66 -0.36 10.62 0.84
CA VAL A 66 0.62 9.93 1.67
C VAL A 66 0.98 8.57 1.07
N LEU A 67 -0.01 7.87 0.51
CA LEU A 67 0.22 6.56 -0.10
C LEU A 67 1.03 6.66 -1.39
N LEU A 68 1.13 7.85 -1.98
CA LEU A 68 1.88 8.07 -3.20
C LEU A 68 3.30 8.60 -2.93
N GLU A 69 3.67 8.80 -1.67
CA GLU A 69 5.01 9.22 -1.31
C GLU A 69 6.00 8.07 -1.48
N ALA A 70 7.27 8.42 -1.55
CA ALA A 70 8.31 7.41 -1.62
C ALA A 70 8.35 6.62 -0.31
N PRO A 71 8.63 5.31 -0.37
CA PRO A 71 8.82 4.53 0.86
C PRO A 71 10.05 5.01 1.60
N ALA A 72 10.09 4.76 2.92
CA ALA A 72 11.21 5.14 3.75
C ALA A 72 12.47 4.36 3.32
N ALA A 73 13.63 4.95 3.61
CA ALA A 73 14.91 4.26 3.35
C ALA A 73 14.92 2.92 4.10
N GLY A 74 15.35 1.87 3.40
CA GLY A 74 15.33 0.52 3.96
C GLY A 74 14.09 -0.27 3.59
N GLN A 75 13.07 0.37 3.06
CA GLN A 75 11.87 -0.31 2.55
C GLN A 75 12.01 -0.70 1.09
N GLU A 76 12.99 -0.16 0.40
CA GLU A 76 13.20 -0.44 -1.01
C GLU A 76 13.86 -1.81 -1.17
N PRO A 77 13.50 -2.54 -2.24
CA PRO A 77 14.14 -3.84 -2.50
C PRO A 77 15.61 -3.65 -2.82
N ALA A 78 16.41 -4.69 -2.53
CA ALA A 78 17.82 -4.70 -2.92
C ALA A 78 17.92 -4.62 -4.45
N PRO A 79 18.93 -3.94 -4.96
CA PRO A 79 19.14 -3.85 -6.40
C PRO A 79 19.34 -5.21 -7.05
#